data_928f0a1634f7ece152959d2555d422a4
#
_entry.id   928f0a1634f7ece152959d2555d422a4
#
_cell.length_a   1.000
_cell.length_b   1.000
_cell.length_c   1.000
_cell.angle_alpha   90.00
_cell.angle_beta   90.00
_cell.angle_gamma   90.00
#
_symmetry.space_group_name_H-M   'P 1'
#
loop_
_entity.id
_entity.type
_entity.pdbx_description
1 polymer ?
#
loop_
_entity_poly.entity_id
_entity_poly.type
_entity_poly.pdbx_seq_one_letter_code
_entity_poly.pdbx_strand_id
1 'polypeptide(L)'
;MNTDTHDAPLTPDSPALLRKTDLTLARIHNLLADQGIRPNDVQQQMLASHVKAMVWRSYSGESLPEVDLSLFEEISPLSLRLAEQVVAWLDRLAYEEAHLLSVHFEE
;
A
#
# COMPACT_ATOMS: atom_id res chain seq x y z
N MET A 1 15.55 12.95 31.22
CA MET A 1 15.35 12.98 30.43
C MET A 1 14.42 12.36 29.91
N ASN A 2 13.80 12.39 29.57
CA ASN A 2 13.11 11.74 29.11
C ASN A 2 13.06 11.62 27.87
N THR A 3 13.34 11.23 27.37
CA THR A 3 13.52 10.97 26.00
C THR A 3 13.05 9.63 25.57
N ASP A 4 12.35 9.00 26.42
CA ASP A 4 11.93 7.63 26.19
C ASP A 4 11.06 7.51 24.96
N THR A 5 10.24 8.52 24.68
CA THR A 5 9.41 8.47 23.50
C THR A 5 10.22 8.51 22.22
N HIS A 6 11.40 9.13 22.26
CA HIS A 6 12.24 9.15 21.07
C HIS A 6 12.86 7.80 20.79
N ASP A 7 13.07 7.01 21.84
CA ASP A 7 13.71 5.71 21.71
C ASP A 7 12.72 4.59 21.49
N ALA A 8 11.44 4.87 21.68
CA ALA A 8 10.42 3.83 21.48
C ALA A 8 10.37 3.44 20.01
N PRO A 9 10.40 2.14 19.69
CA PRO A 9 10.32 1.72 18.31
C PRO A 9 8.96 2.07 17.71
N LEU A 10 8.96 2.44 16.46
CA LEU A 10 7.71 2.67 15.75
C LEU A 10 7.06 1.33 15.45
N THR A 11 5.74 1.37 15.34
CA THR A 11 4.93 0.22 14.94
C THR A 11 4.03 0.67 13.79
N PRO A 12 3.35 -0.25 13.11
CA PRO A 12 2.41 0.16 12.06
C PRO A 12 1.33 1.11 12.54
N ASP A 13 1.03 1.11 13.85
CA ASP A 13 0.00 1.97 14.43
C ASP A 13 0.52 3.30 14.96
N SER A 14 1.81 3.58 14.79
CA SER A 14 2.37 4.86 15.22
C SER A 14 1.71 6.01 14.49
N PRO A 15 1.44 7.13 15.16
CA PRO A 15 0.69 8.23 14.54
C PRO A 15 1.28 8.74 13.23
N ALA A 16 2.60 8.80 13.13
CA ALA A 16 3.24 9.26 11.89
C ALA A 16 2.95 8.30 10.73
N LEU A 17 2.98 6.99 11.00
CA LEU A 17 2.73 5.99 9.95
C LEU A 17 1.26 5.90 9.61
N LEU A 18 0.37 6.08 10.58
CA LEU A 18 -1.06 6.14 10.29
C LEU A 18 -1.40 7.35 9.43
N ARG A 19 -0.76 8.50 9.69
CA ARG A 19 -0.94 9.68 8.84
C ARG A 19 -0.48 9.42 7.43
N LYS A 20 0.68 8.79 7.28
CA LYS A 20 1.21 8.44 5.96
C LYS A 20 0.25 7.51 5.22
N THR A 21 -0.30 6.53 5.94
CA THR A 21 -1.27 5.59 5.39
C THR A 21 -2.51 6.35 4.89
N ASP A 22 -3.04 7.26 5.71
CA ASP A 22 -4.23 8.02 5.34
C ASP A 22 -3.99 8.90 4.11
N LEU A 23 -2.83 9.55 4.06
CA LEU A 23 -2.48 10.39 2.91
C LEU A 23 -2.32 9.55 1.65
N THR A 24 -1.69 8.39 1.77
CA THR A 24 -1.51 7.48 0.64
C THR A 24 -2.86 6.99 0.15
N LEU A 25 -3.76 6.62 1.07
CA LEU A 25 -5.11 6.19 0.69
C LEU A 25 -5.89 7.28 -0.02
N ALA A 26 -5.78 8.53 0.45
CA ALA A 26 -6.45 9.64 -0.21
C ALA A 26 -5.98 9.81 -1.65
N ARG A 27 -4.67 9.69 -1.88
CA ARG A 27 -4.12 9.77 -3.22
C ARG A 27 -4.59 8.60 -4.09
N ILE A 28 -4.66 7.40 -3.51
CA ILE A 28 -5.13 6.23 -4.23
C ILE A 28 -6.59 6.43 -4.62
N HIS A 29 -7.43 6.91 -3.71
CA HIS A 29 -8.84 7.13 -4.01
C HIS A 29 -9.02 8.11 -5.16
N ASN A 30 -8.22 9.18 -5.20
CA ASN A 30 -8.27 10.13 -6.31
C ASN A 30 -7.83 9.48 -7.61
N LEU A 31 -6.75 8.68 -7.56
CA LEU A 31 -6.26 7.98 -8.74
C LEU A 31 -7.30 7.02 -9.30
N LEU A 32 -7.94 6.25 -8.42
CA LEU A 32 -8.97 5.31 -8.84
C LEU A 32 -10.20 6.02 -9.39
N ALA A 33 -10.61 7.11 -8.73
CA ALA A 33 -11.77 7.88 -9.19
C ALA A 33 -11.54 8.44 -10.60
N ASP A 34 -10.33 8.89 -10.89
CA ASP A 34 -9.98 9.39 -12.22
C ASP A 34 -10.13 8.31 -13.28
N GLN A 35 -10.04 7.05 -12.90
CA GLN A 35 -10.19 5.92 -13.82
C GLN A 35 -11.57 5.29 -13.75
N GLY A 36 -12.49 5.87 -12.98
CA GLY A 36 -13.84 5.32 -12.85
C GLY A 36 -13.91 4.08 -11.98
N ILE A 37 -12.89 3.79 -11.21
CA ILE A 37 -12.85 2.62 -10.34
C ILE A 37 -13.41 3.01 -8.97
N ARG A 38 -14.43 2.28 -8.52
CA ARG A 38 -15.17 2.62 -7.29
C ARG A 38 -15.25 1.40 -6.38
N PRO A 39 -14.27 1.22 -5.49
CA PRO A 39 -14.31 0.10 -4.55
C PRO A 39 -15.50 0.23 -3.59
N ASN A 40 -16.11 -0.90 -3.26
CA ASN A 40 -17.16 -0.92 -2.23
C ASN A 40 -16.52 -0.87 -0.83
N ASP A 41 -17.35 -0.85 0.22
CA ASP A 41 -16.86 -0.70 1.58
C ASP A 41 -15.90 -1.81 2.00
N VAL A 42 -16.19 -3.06 1.63
CA VAL A 42 -15.32 -4.18 1.96
C VAL A 42 -13.99 -4.05 1.22
N GLN A 43 -14.05 -3.72 -0.06
CA GLN A 43 -12.83 -3.53 -0.85
C GLN A 43 -11.98 -2.40 -0.31
N GLN A 44 -12.62 -1.31 0.15
CA GLN A 44 -11.89 -0.19 0.75
C GLN A 44 -11.19 -0.60 2.04
N GLN A 45 -11.84 -1.42 2.86
CA GLN A 45 -11.22 -1.91 4.09
C GLN A 45 -10.02 -2.79 3.79
N MET A 46 -10.13 -3.67 2.80
CA MET A 46 -9.02 -4.54 2.42
C MET A 46 -7.86 -3.71 1.85
N LEU A 47 -8.18 -2.71 1.06
CA LEU A 47 -7.16 -1.82 0.51
C LEU A 47 -6.45 -1.05 1.63
N ALA A 48 -7.21 -0.53 2.59
CA ALA A 48 -6.63 0.21 3.71
C ALA A 48 -5.67 -0.65 4.51
N SER A 49 -6.05 -1.90 4.79
CA SER A 49 -5.18 -2.84 5.48
C SER A 49 -3.90 -3.10 4.71
N HIS A 50 -4.04 -3.29 3.41
CA HIS A 50 -2.89 -3.57 2.56
C HIS A 50 -1.92 -2.37 2.50
N VAL A 51 -2.49 -1.17 2.34
CA VAL A 51 -1.68 0.05 2.27
C VAL A 51 -0.95 0.29 3.59
N LYS A 52 -1.62 0.02 4.72
CA LYS A 52 -0.96 0.13 6.02
C LYS A 52 0.26 -0.76 6.10
N ALA A 53 0.14 -2.00 5.63
CA ALA A 53 1.26 -2.93 5.61
C ALA A 53 2.38 -2.45 4.68
N MET A 54 2.02 -1.90 3.52
CA MET A 54 3.01 -1.36 2.58
C MET A 54 3.78 -0.18 3.19
N VAL A 55 3.06 0.73 3.85
CA VAL A 55 3.70 1.87 4.50
C VAL A 55 4.68 1.39 5.56
N TRP A 56 4.28 0.38 6.31
CA TRP A 56 5.17 -0.22 7.31
C TRP A 56 6.42 -0.81 6.66
N ARG A 57 6.27 -1.59 5.59
CA ARG A 57 7.42 -2.19 4.91
C ARG A 57 8.33 -1.12 4.31
N SER A 58 7.75 -0.05 3.77
CA SER A 58 8.51 1.06 3.23
C SER A 58 9.35 1.74 4.32
N TYR A 59 8.80 1.87 5.52
CA TYR A 59 9.49 2.49 6.64
C TYR A 59 10.52 1.55 7.26
N SER A 60 10.11 0.31 7.55
CA SER A 60 10.93 -0.62 8.32
C SER A 60 11.98 -1.33 7.48
N GLY A 61 11.76 -1.41 6.18
CA GLY A 61 12.64 -2.19 5.30
C GLY A 61 12.37 -3.68 5.34
N GLU A 62 11.28 -4.10 6.00
CA GLU A 62 10.93 -5.52 6.01
C GLU A 62 10.67 -6.01 4.60
N SER A 63 11.13 -7.23 4.33
CA SER A 63 10.96 -7.84 3.00
C SER A 63 9.62 -8.53 2.90
N LEU A 64 9.08 -8.55 1.69
CA LEU A 64 7.96 -9.43 1.39
C LEU A 64 8.42 -10.88 1.42
N PRO A 65 7.53 -11.80 1.82
CA PRO A 65 7.79 -13.22 1.54
C PRO A 65 7.84 -13.42 0.03
N GLU A 66 8.35 -14.57 -0.36
CA GLU A 66 8.42 -14.90 -1.78
C GLU A 66 7.02 -14.86 -2.39
N VAL A 67 6.90 -14.23 -3.56
CA VAL A 67 5.62 -14.05 -4.24
C VAL A 67 5.68 -14.78 -5.58
N ASP A 68 4.68 -15.62 -5.82
CA ASP A 68 4.54 -16.31 -7.10
C ASP A 68 3.79 -15.42 -8.07
N LEU A 69 4.52 -14.78 -8.97
CA LEU A 69 3.93 -13.82 -9.91
C LEU A 69 2.96 -14.45 -10.88
N SER A 70 3.01 -15.77 -11.07
CA SER A 70 2.06 -16.43 -11.97
C SER A 70 0.62 -16.33 -11.45
N LEU A 71 0.44 -16.06 -10.16
CA LEU A 71 -0.89 -15.86 -9.57
C LEU A 71 -1.57 -14.60 -10.08
N PHE A 72 -0.83 -13.70 -10.72
CA PHE A 72 -1.34 -12.38 -11.12
C PHE A 72 -1.47 -12.23 -12.64
N GLU A 73 -1.44 -13.34 -13.37
CA GLU A 73 -1.49 -13.28 -14.83
C GLU A 73 -2.80 -12.72 -15.37
N GLU A 74 -3.87 -12.86 -14.58
CA GLU A 74 -5.19 -12.41 -15.00
C GLU A 74 -5.47 -10.95 -14.63
N ILE A 75 -4.54 -10.31 -13.93
CA ILE A 75 -4.72 -8.91 -13.53
C ILE A 75 -4.62 -8.02 -14.78
N SER A 76 -5.53 -7.06 -14.90
CA SER A 76 -5.54 -6.18 -16.07
C SER A 76 -4.29 -5.30 -16.11
N PRO A 77 -3.81 -4.94 -17.30
CA PRO A 77 -2.67 -4.04 -17.40
C PRO A 77 -2.92 -2.69 -16.74
N LEU A 78 -4.15 -2.19 -16.77
CA LEU A 78 -4.47 -0.92 -16.10
C LEU A 78 -4.28 -1.02 -14.60
N SER A 79 -4.82 -2.09 -13.98
CA SER A 79 -4.68 -2.26 -12.53
C SER A 79 -3.23 -2.32 -12.12
N LEU A 80 -2.42 -3.04 -12.88
CA LEU A 80 -0.99 -3.15 -12.58
C LEU A 80 -0.28 -1.81 -12.74
N ARG A 81 -0.58 -1.05 -13.79
CA ARG A 81 0.04 0.27 -13.98
C ARG A 81 -0.31 1.23 -12.87
N LEU A 82 -1.57 1.22 -12.43
CA LEU A 82 -1.98 2.08 -11.31
C LEU A 82 -1.25 1.68 -10.04
N ALA A 83 -1.13 0.38 -9.80
CA ALA A 83 -0.41 -0.12 -8.63
C ALA A 83 1.06 0.26 -8.68
N GLU A 84 1.68 0.20 -9.84
CA GLU A 84 3.08 0.62 -9.99
C GLU A 84 3.27 2.10 -9.65
N GLN A 85 2.31 2.94 -10.03
CA GLN A 85 2.37 4.36 -9.67
C GLN A 85 2.34 4.55 -8.15
N VAL A 86 1.45 3.81 -7.47
CA VAL A 86 1.33 3.92 -6.02
C VAL A 86 2.61 3.45 -5.33
N VAL A 87 3.14 2.32 -5.77
CA VAL A 87 4.36 1.77 -5.17
C VAL A 87 5.53 2.75 -5.32
N ALA A 88 5.57 3.48 -6.44
CA ALA A 88 6.62 4.47 -6.67
C ALA A 88 6.53 5.66 -5.70
N TRP A 89 5.37 5.88 -5.05
CA TRP A 89 5.25 6.96 -4.06
C TRP A 89 5.92 6.60 -2.73
N LEU A 90 6.21 5.33 -2.51
CA LEU A 90 6.80 4.86 -1.25
C LEU A 90 8.21 4.34 -1.52
N ASP A 91 9.09 4.52 -0.52
CA ASP A 91 10.49 4.15 -0.68
C ASP A 91 10.72 2.67 -0.41
N ARG A 92 11.71 2.12 -1.10
CA ARG A 92 12.30 0.83 -0.74
C ARG A 92 11.36 -0.37 -0.82
N LEU A 93 10.31 -0.28 -1.63
CA LEU A 93 9.41 -1.41 -1.83
C LEU A 93 9.87 -2.26 -3.01
N ALA A 94 9.72 -3.57 -2.87
CA ALA A 94 10.01 -4.50 -3.96
C ALA A 94 8.98 -4.34 -5.07
N TYR A 95 9.36 -4.69 -6.30
CA TYR A 95 8.43 -4.53 -7.43
C TYR A 95 7.21 -5.45 -7.31
N GLU A 96 7.35 -6.56 -6.61
CA GLU A 96 6.22 -7.48 -6.38
C GLU A 96 5.09 -6.81 -5.59
N GLU A 97 5.39 -5.74 -4.87
CA GLU A 97 4.34 -4.99 -4.16
C GLU A 97 3.26 -4.50 -5.11
N ALA A 98 3.64 -4.11 -6.33
CA ALA A 98 2.67 -3.65 -7.30
C ALA A 98 1.69 -4.76 -7.69
N HIS A 99 2.17 -5.98 -7.83
CA HIS A 99 1.30 -7.11 -8.16
C HIS A 99 0.29 -7.37 -7.05
N LEU A 100 0.77 -7.38 -5.80
CA LEU A 100 -0.13 -7.59 -4.67
C LEU A 100 -1.17 -6.48 -4.57
N LEU A 101 -0.75 -5.24 -4.77
CA LEU A 101 -1.66 -4.11 -4.68
C LEU A 101 -2.69 -4.11 -5.81
N SER A 102 -2.27 -4.53 -7.01
CA SER A 102 -3.13 -4.46 -8.19
C SER A 102 -4.43 -5.26 -8.04
N VAL A 103 -4.42 -6.31 -7.21
CA VAL A 103 -5.61 -7.11 -6.94
C VAL A 103 -6.73 -6.22 -6.38
N HIS A 104 -6.37 -5.22 -5.59
CA HIS A 104 -7.35 -4.33 -4.97
C HIS A 104 -7.91 -3.29 -5.94
N PHE A 105 -7.36 -3.20 -7.16
CA PHE A 105 -7.80 -2.26 -8.17
C PHE A 105 -8.66 -2.92 -9.25
N GLU A 106 -8.77 -4.24 -9.22
CA GLU A 106 -9.66 -4.96 -10.15
C GLU A 106 -11.11 -4.73 -9.77
N GLU A 107 -11.97 -4.59 -10.76
CA GLU A 107 -13.40 -4.41 -10.55
C GLU A 107 -14.17 -5.70 -10.64
#